data_eb5ccbffd8ffddccf1455fc65c9c689e
#
_entry.id   eb5ccbffd8ffddccf1455fc65c9c689e
#
_cell.length_a   1.000
_cell.length_b   1.000
_cell.length_c   1.000
_cell.angle_alpha   90.00
_cell.angle_beta   90.00
_cell.angle_gamma   90.00
#
_symmetry.space_group_name_H-M   'P 1'
#
loop_
_entity.id
_entity.type
_entity.pdbx_description
1 polymer ?
#
loop_
_entity_poly.entity_id
_entity_poly.type
_entity_poly.pdbx_seq_one_letter_code
_entity_poly.pdbx_strand_id
1 'polypeptide(L)'
;MNCQFTVAAVMLSAIALFLPTRSQTFTRVAIEGRRMRMLVGGSGESTVVFENALGPPLEMWGKVQPQVSRFARTVTYDRAGVGLSENGPSPRDGRQITGELRYALRAAGLPPPYVLVGASLGGLYIRVFAGTYPEDVSGMVLVDPTHDAEGFARSLHPELAVVRETTEQARRSRIPPGVPLVLIDAVGLREVPFATSAIRQLRAKQRPEIDAESRAYKLWLDTIPGARLVTTDQSGHNVPIDQPQLVVETIREVVRAATDRPRLQ
;
A
#
# COMPACT_ATOMS: atom_id res chain seq x y z
N MET A 1 1.37 -33.90 13.27
CA MET A 1 2.74 -33.59 13.71
C MET A 1 3.34 -32.58 12.73
N ASN A 2 3.47 -31.37 13.21
CA ASN A 2 4.38 -30.28 12.86
C ASN A 2 4.65 -29.90 11.39
N CYS A 3 3.86 -28.99 10.89
CA CYS A 3 4.17 -28.18 9.71
C CYS A 3 4.12 -26.66 10.07
N GLN A 4 4.75 -26.26 11.19
CA GLN A 4 4.73 -24.86 11.68
C GLN A 4 6.08 -24.14 11.66
N PHE A 5 7.14 -24.73 11.09
CA PHE A 5 8.50 -24.16 11.25
C PHE A 5 9.16 -23.59 10.00
N THR A 6 8.49 -23.46 8.86
CA THR A 6 9.18 -23.05 7.62
C THR A 6 8.88 -21.62 7.14
N VAL A 7 7.93 -20.92 7.72
CA VAL A 7 7.59 -19.53 7.29
C VAL A 7 8.43 -18.46 8.02
N ALA A 8 8.95 -18.77 9.20
CA ALA A 8 9.71 -17.79 9.99
C ALA A 8 11.15 -17.55 9.48
N ALA A 9 11.74 -18.50 8.77
CA ALA A 9 13.15 -18.42 8.38
C ALA A 9 13.45 -17.56 7.16
N VAL A 10 12.45 -17.27 6.32
CA VAL A 10 12.64 -16.45 5.09
C VAL A 10 12.52 -14.94 5.36
N MET A 11 11.91 -14.56 6.47
CA MET A 11 11.72 -13.14 6.82
C MET A 11 12.94 -12.49 7.53
N LEU A 12 13.88 -13.28 8.07
CA LEU A 12 15.04 -12.72 8.80
C LEU A 12 16.16 -12.19 7.91
N SER A 13 16.22 -12.57 6.63
CA SER A 13 17.31 -12.16 5.74
C SER A 13 17.14 -10.78 5.08
N ALA A 14 15.97 -10.15 5.18
CA ALA A 14 15.69 -8.85 4.56
C ALA A 14 15.81 -7.66 5.54
N ILE A 15 16.07 -7.87 6.82
CA ILE A 15 16.19 -6.80 7.83
C ILE A 15 17.59 -6.15 7.80
N ALA A 16 18.54 -6.69 7.01
CA ALA A 16 19.88 -6.15 6.92
C ALA A 16 19.88 -4.79 6.21
N LEU A 17 20.01 -3.72 6.99
CA LEU A 17 20.54 -2.41 6.59
C LEU A 17 19.64 -1.51 5.74
N PHE A 18 18.41 -1.27 6.16
CA PHE A 18 17.70 -0.06 5.73
C PHE A 18 18.20 1.15 6.55
N LEU A 19 19.40 1.64 6.19
CA LEU A 19 19.88 2.91 6.70
C LEU A 19 19.27 4.04 5.86
N PRO A 20 18.66 5.06 6.48
CA PRO A 20 18.14 6.20 5.73
C PRO A 20 19.30 6.89 4.99
N THR A 21 19.06 7.27 3.74
CA THR A 21 19.99 8.14 3.02
C THR A 21 20.06 9.50 3.71
N ARG A 22 21.08 10.33 3.39
CA ARG A 22 21.25 11.69 3.99
C ARG A 22 19.99 12.58 3.89
N SER A 23 19.05 12.26 3.01
CA SER A 23 17.79 12.98 2.80
C SER A 23 16.57 12.33 3.49
N GLN A 24 16.76 11.31 4.32
CA GLN A 24 15.68 10.58 5.00
C GLN A 24 15.81 10.72 6.51
N THR A 25 14.70 10.98 7.20
CA THR A 25 14.65 11.16 8.64
C THR A 25 13.58 10.29 9.26
N PHE A 26 13.96 9.44 10.22
CA PHE A 26 13.00 8.80 11.10
C PHE A 26 12.43 9.81 12.09
N THR A 27 11.11 9.83 12.21
CA THR A 27 10.41 10.63 13.19
C THR A 27 9.39 9.78 13.95
N ARG A 28 9.04 10.22 15.14
CA ARG A 28 7.94 9.66 15.92
C ARG A 28 6.92 10.74 16.13
N VAL A 29 5.72 10.52 15.62
CA VAL A 29 4.61 11.46 15.74
C VAL A 29 3.70 11.01 16.86
N ALA A 30 3.37 11.93 17.76
CA ALA A 30 2.40 11.67 18.83
C ALA A 30 0.97 11.74 18.26
N ILE A 31 0.19 10.69 18.51
CA ILE A 31 -1.22 10.59 18.15
C ILE A 31 -1.97 10.18 19.41
N GLU A 32 -2.74 11.07 19.98
CA GLU A 32 -3.55 10.78 21.18
C GLU A 32 -2.75 10.07 22.28
N GLY A 33 -1.54 10.55 22.57
CA GLY A 33 -0.63 9.99 23.59
C GLY A 33 0.16 8.75 23.14
N ARG A 34 -0.01 8.27 21.94
CA ARG A 34 0.71 7.12 21.34
C ARG A 34 1.73 7.60 20.31
N ARG A 35 2.77 6.84 20.08
CA ARG A 35 3.84 7.18 19.12
C ARG A 35 3.71 6.34 17.86
N MET A 36 3.59 7.01 16.72
CA MET A 36 3.64 6.41 15.40
C MET A 36 5.02 6.67 14.76
N ARG A 37 5.68 5.61 14.29
CA ARG A 37 6.95 5.70 13.57
C ARG A 37 6.71 6.07 12.11
N MET A 38 7.44 7.07 11.63
CA MET A 38 7.42 7.50 10.24
C MET A 38 8.85 7.68 9.72
N LEU A 39 9.04 7.47 8.43
CA LEU A 39 10.26 7.83 7.70
C LEU A 39 9.90 8.82 6.62
N VAL A 40 10.38 10.04 6.77
CA VAL A 40 10.18 11.13 5.81
C VAL A 40 11.45 11.28 4.97
N GLY A 41 11.30 11.37 3.66
CA GLY A 41 12.43 11.53 2.74
C GLY A 41 12.10 12.45 1.57
N GLY A 42 13.15 12.92 0.88
CA GLY A 42 13.01 13.77 -0.29
C GLY A 42 12.48 15.17 0.02
N SER A 43 12.16 15.89 -1.04
CA SER A 43 11.61 17.25 -0.99
C SER A 43 10.73 17.48 -2.24
N GLY A 44 10.00 18.57 -2.28
CA GLY A 44 9.14 18.93 -3.40
C GLY A 44 7.72 19.29 -2.95
N GLU A 45 6.90 19.71 -3.90
CA GLU A 45 5.52 20.13 -3.66
C GLU A 45 4.59 18.92 -3.41
N SER A 46 4.82 17.82 -4.13
CA SER A 46 4.03 16.61 -3.96
C SER A 46 4.55 15.76 -2.80
N THR A 47 3.66 15.31 -1.95
CA THR A 47 3.96 14.34 -0.88
C THR A 47 3.36 12.98 -1.25
N VAL A 48 4.23 11.98 -1.44
CA VAL A 48 3.86 10.59 -1.70
C VAL A 48 3.80 9.84 -0.38
N VAL A 49 2.64 9.30 -0.03
CA VAL A 49 2.38 8.56 1.20
C VAL A 49 2.21 7.09 0.88
N PHE A 50 3.01 6.24 1.51
CA PHE A 50 3.01 4.80 1.29
C PHE A 50 2.25 4.08 2.39
N GLU A 51 1.25 3.31 1.99
CA GLU A 51 0.43 2.47 2.87
C GLU A 51 0.83 1.00 2.70
N ASN A 52 1.19 0.37 3.81
CA ASN A 52 1.77 -0.97 3.83
C ASN A 52 0.72 -2.07 3.55
N ALA A 53 1.19 -3.22 3.08
CA ALA A 53 0.45 -4.47 3.12
C ALA A 53 0.14 -4.91 4.58
N LEU A 54 -0.58 -6.01 4.76
CA LEU A 54 -0.80 -6.60 6.07
C LEU A 54 0.52 -7.12 6.66
N GLY A 55 0.85 -6.69 7.86
CA GLY A 55 1.95 -7.22 8.67
C GLY A 55 3.32 -6.58 8.43
N PRO A 56 3.84 -6.40 7.21
CA PRO A 56 5.17 -5.82 7.06
C PRO A 56 5.22 -4.37 7.53
N PRO A 57 6.32 -3.99 8.18
CA PRO A 57 6.59 -2.60 8.56
C PRO A 57 6.98 -1.75 7.33
N LEU A 58 7.24 -0.47 7.57
CA LEU A 58 7.57 0.52 6.52
C LEU A 58 8.77 0.12 5.62
N GLU A 59 9.63 -0.79 6.08
CA GLU A 59 10.78 -1.30 5.34
C GLU A 59 10.41 -2.05 4.05
N MET A 60 9.15 -2.48 3.88
CA MET A 60 8.70 -3.08 2.62
C MET A 60 8.90 -2.15 1.40
N TRP A 61 8.94 -0.84 1.63
CA TRP A 61 9.17 0.17 0.61
C TRP A 61 10.65 0.52 0.40
N GLY A 62 11.58 -0.20 1.06
CA GLY A 62 13.00 0.11 1.07
C GLY A 62 13.68 0.18 -0.30
N LYS A 63 13.15 -0.53 -1.32
CA LYS A 63 13.65 -0.44 -2.71
C LYS A 63 12.95 0.66 -3.52
N VAL A 64 11.79 1.15 -3.09
CA VAL A 64 10.96 2.11 -3.83
C VAL A 64 11.13 3.52 -3.28
N GLN A 65 10.91 3.71 -1.98
CA GLN A 65 10.90 5.03 -1.34
C GLN A 65 12.18 5.86 -1.60
N PRO A 66 13.42 5.31 -1.51
CA PRO A 66 14.63 6.11 -1.77
C PRO A 66 14.71 6.64 -3.20
N GLN A 67 14.13 5.93 -4.15
CA GLN A 67 14.11 6.34 -5.55
C GLN A 67 13.04 7.42 -5.80
N VAL A 68 11.85 7.28 -5.19
CA VAL A 68 10.79 8.28 -5.24
C VAL A 68 11.22 9.56 -4.54
N SER A 69 11.99 9.47 -3.45
CA SER A 69 12.55 10.62 -2.72
C SER A 69 13.46 11.53 -3.54
N ARG A 70 13.90 11.09 -4.73
CA ARG A 70 14.70 11.91 -5.66
C ARG A 70 13.86 12.93 -6.41
N PHE A 71 12.53 12.78 -6.46
CA PHE A 71 11.65 13.66 -7.24
C PHE A 71 10.38 14.11 -6.50
N ALA A 72 10.12 13.60 -5.30
CA ALA A 72 8.97 13.98 -4.48
C ALA A 72 9.34 13.87 -2.99
N ARG A 73 8.60 14.56 -2.13
CA ARG A 73 8.62 14.24 -0.69
C ARG A 73 7.94 12.90 -0.48
N THR A 74 8.46 12.07 0.40
CA THR A 74 7.94 10.71 0.66
C THR A 74 7.70 10.48 2.13
N VAL A 75 6.69 9.71 2.44
CA VAL A 75 6.37 9.27 3.80
C VAL A 75 6.05 7.79 3.76
N THR A 76 6.83 6.99 4.48
CA THR A 76 6.45 5.63 4.87
C THR A 76 6.24 5.60 6.38
N TYR A 77 5.40 4.70 6.88
CA TYR A 77 5.09 4.66 8.30
C TYR A 77 4.69 3.26 8.74
N ASP A 78 4.81 3.01 10.03
CA ASP A 78 4.26 1.83 10.66
C ASP A 78 2.86 2.17 11.20
N ARG A 79 1.83 1.43 10.77
CA ARG A 79 0.50 1.57 11.37
C ARG A 79 0.56 1.25 12.87
N ALA A 80 -0.36 1.78 13.66
CA ALA A 80 -0.45 1.44 15.08
C ALA A 80 -0.54 -0.08 15.28
N GLY A 81 0.34 -0.62 16.13
CA GLY A 81 0.50 -2.05 16.37
C GLY A 81 1.40 -2.79 15.36
N VAL A 82 2.01 -2.07 14.41
CA VAL A 82 2.95 -2.63 13.42
C VAL A 82 4.35 -2.06 13.65
N GLY A 83 5.37 -2.86 13.42
CA GLY A 83 6.78 -2.45 13.47
C GLY A 83 7.16 -1.80 14.81
N LEU A 84 7.55 -0.53 14.77
CA LEU A 84 7.95 0.24 15.96
C LEU A 84 6.92 1.30 16.39
N SER A 85 5.70 1.24 15.85
CA SER A 85 4.57 2.05 16.31
C SER A 85 3.87 1.40 17.50
N GLU A 86 3.42 2.20 18.44
CA GLU A 86 2.65 1.73 19.60
C GLU A 86 1.26 1.25 19.16
N ASN A 87 0.64 0.38 19.96
CA ASN A 87 -0.69 -0.16 19.67
C ASN A 87 -1.74 0.95 19.59
N GLY A 88 -2.70 0.78 18.70
CA GLY A 88 -3.84 1.67 18.56
C GLY A 88 -5.11 1.09 19.18
N PRO A 89 -6.18 1.89 19.26
CA PRO A 89 -7.48 1.42 19.72
C PRO A 89 -8.10 0.44 18.72
N SER A 90 -8.99 -0.41 19.21
CA SER A 90 -9.85 -1.25 18.39
C SER A 90 -11.23 -0.60 18.26
N PRO A 91 -11.96 -0.87 17.17
CA PRO A 91 -11.58 -1.73 16.02
C PRO A 91 -10.55 -1.08 15.11
N ARG A 92 -9.71 -1.92 14.44
CA ARG A 92 -8.68 -1.47 13.49
C ARG A 92 -9.22 -1.48 12.06
N ASP A 93 -10.35 -0.83 11.81
CA ASP A 93 -10.96 -0.73 10.49
C ASP A 93 -10.34 0.37 9.62
N GLY A 94 -10.80 0.47 8.38
CA GLY A 94 -10.27 1.43 7.42
C GLY A 94 -10.41 2.89 7.87
N ARG A 95 -11.52 3.26 8.49
CA ARG A 95 -11.75 4.64 8.98
C ARG A 95 -10.83 5.00 10.13
N GLN A 96 -10.66 4.09 11.09
CA GLN A 96 -9.74 4.29 12.21
C GLN A 96 -8.31 4.48 11.71
N ILE A 97 -7.83 3.58 10.82
CA ILE A 97 -6.46 3.62 10.29
C ILE A 97 -6.23 4.90 9.47
N THR A 98 -7.15 5.26 8.59
CA THR A 98 -7.01 6.46 7.75
C THR A 98 -7.13 7.77 8.52
N GLY A 99 -7.94 7.79 9.58
CA GLY A 99 -8.01 8.93 10.50
C GLY A 99 -6.70 9.16 11.25
N GLU A 100 -6.10 8.08 11.75
CA GLU A 100 -4.77 8.12 12.39
C GLU A 100 -3.69 8.60 11.42
N LEU A 101 -3.69 8.08 10.19
CA LEU A 101 -2.75 8.52 9.16
C LEU A 101 -2.88 10.02 8.87
N ARG A 102 -4.12 10.48 8.62
CA ARG A 102 -4.37 11.91 8.35
C ARG A 102 -3.88 12.79 9.48
N TYR A 103 -4.19 12.40 10.71
CA TYR A 103 -3.72 13.13 11.90
C TYR A 103 -2.18 13.15 11.96
N ALA A 104 -1.53 12.00 11.77
CA ALA A 104 -0.08 11.88 11.83
C ALA A 104 0.62 12.74 10.77
N LEU A 105 0.11 12.75 9.54
CA LEU A 105 0.67 13.57 8.46
C LEU A 105 0.60 15.07 8.81
N ARG A 106 -0.53 15.54 9.32
CA ARG A 106 -0.69 16.94 9.72
C ARG A 106 0.16 17.30 10.93
N ALA A 107 0.23 16.42 11.94
CA ALA A 107 1.08 16.62 13.12
C ALA A 107 2.59 16.60 12.78
N ALA A 108 2.98 15.89 11.72
CA ALA A 108 4.35 15.90 11.18
C ALA A 108 4.65 17.14 10.31
N GLY A 109 3.72 18.10 10.15
CA GLY A 109 3.89 19.28 9.30
C GLY A 109 3.88 18.96 7.80
N LEU A 110 3.21 17.88 7.39
CA LEU A 110 3.09 17.43 6.02
C LEU A 110 1.69 17.75 5.49
N PRO A 111 1.49 18.92 4.86
CA PRO A 111 0.18 19.33 4.39
C PRO A 111 -0.27 18.52 3.16
N PRO A 112 -1.60 18.35 2.96
CA PRO A 112 -2.14 17.82 1.72
C PRO A 112 -2.00 18.82 0.55
N PRO A 113 -2.29 18.41 -0.70
CA PRO A 113 -2.79 17.08 -1.06
C PRO A 113 -1.69 16.03 -1.24
N TYR A 114 -2.08 14.77 -1.09
CA TYR A 114 -1.16 13.61 -1.15
C TYR A 114 -1.34 12.77 -2.41
N VAL A 115 -0.25 12.19 -2.90
CA VAL A 115 -0.29 11.02 -3.78
C VAL A 115 -0.21 9.78 -2.89
N LEU A 116 -1.28 8.99 -2.86
CA LEU A 116 -1.39 7.80 -2.03
C LEU A 116 -0.92 6.55 -2.79
N VAL A 117 -0.07 5.76 -2.17
CA VAL A 117 0.45 4.49 -2.73
C VAL A 117 0.13 3.38 -1.75
N GLY A 118 -0.70 2.40 -2.13
CA GLY A 118 -1.10 1.32 -1.22
C GLY A 118 -0.86 -0.05 -1.82
N ALA A 119 -0.20 -0.94 -1.07
CA ALA A 119 0.04 -2.32 -1.46
C ALA A 119 -0.89 -3.28 -0.74
N SER A 120 -1.44 -4.28 -1.46
CA SER A 120 -2.28 -5.32 -0.87
C SER A 120 -3.42 -4.72 -0.04
N LEU A 121 -3.51 -5.06 1.26
CA LEU A 121 -4.50 -4.50 2.20
C LEU A 121 -4.41 -2.96 2.29
N GLY A 122 -3.22 -2.37 2.11
CA GLY A 122 -3.02 -0.93 2.03
C GLY A 122 -3.81 -0.27 0.89
N GLY A 123 -4.10 -1.03 -0.16
CA GLY A 123 -4.98 -0.58 -1.25
C GLY A 123 -6.40 -0.30 -0.80
N LEU A 124 -6.95 -1.07 0.15
CA LEU A 124 -8.27 -0.78 0.75
C LEU A 124 -8.20 0.50 1.58
N TYR A 125 -7.16 0.67 2.40
CA TYR A 125 -7.02 1.84 3.26
C TYR A 125 -6.91 3.14 2.46
N ILE A 126 -6.10 3.20 1.39
CA ILE A 126 -6.00 4.42 0.59
C ILE A 126 -7.31 4.72 -0.17
N ARG A 127 -8.11 3.72 -0.51
CA ARG A 127 -9.46 3.94 -1.07
C ARG A 127 -10.39 4.53 -0.01
N VAL A 128 -10.37 4.01 1.23
CA VAL A 128 -11.14 4.59 2.35
C VAL A 128 -10.69 6.01 2.63
N PHE A 129 -9.38 6.27 2.62
CA PHE A 129 -8.83 7.63 2.79
C PHE A 129 -9.38 8.58 1.72
N ALA A 130 -9.30 8.19 0.45
CA ALA A 130 -9.75 9.01 -0.67
C ALA A 130 -11.26 9.31 -0.63
N GLY A 131 -12.07 8.35 -0.20
CA GLY A 131 -13.51 8.56 -0.04
C GLY A 131 -13.91 9.37 1.19
N THR A 132 -13.06 9.37 2.24
CA THR A 132 -13.32 10.09 3.49
C THR A 132 -12.76 11.52 3.45
N TYR A 133 -11.63 11.72 2.79
CA TYR A 133 -10.88 12.98 2.70
C TYR A 133 -10.51 13.32 1.24
N PRO A 134 -11.50 13.47 0.36
CA PRO A 134 -11.25 13.65 -1.08
C PRO A 134 -10.41 14.90 -1.40
N GLU A 135 -10.50 15.93 -0.59
CA GLU A 135 -9.73 17.17 -0.72
C GLU A 135 -8.24 16.99 -0.42
N ASP A 136 -7.90 15.96 0.34
CA ASP A 136 -6.51 15.68 0.73
C ASP A 136 -5.79 14.80 -0.32
N VAL A 137 -6.42 14.41 -1.46
CA VAL A 137 -5.87 13.46 -2.43
C VAL A 137 -5.65 14.09 -3.80
N SER A 138 -4.42 13.99 -4.31
CA SER A 138 -4.05 14.46 -5.66
C SER A 138 -3.75 13.35 -6.65
N GLY A 139 -3.45 12.12 -6.19
CA GLY A 139 -3.15 10.98 -7.04
C GLY A 139 -3.19 9.66 -6.26
N MET A 140 -3.35 8.53 -6.95
CA MET A 140 -3.40 7.20 -6.33
C MET A 140 -2.66 6.16 -7.16
N VAL A 141 -1.88 5.30 -6.48
CA VAL A 141 -1.27 4.10 -7.04
C VAL A 141 -1.65 2.91 -6.16
N LEU A 142 -2.35 1.96 -6.74
CA LEU A 142 -2.71 0.69 -6.10
C LEU A 142 -1.73 -0.38 -6.58
N VAL A 143 -1.02 -1.02 -5.67
CA VAL A 143 0.01 -2.02 -5.99
C VAL A 143 -0.47 -3.38 -5.55
N ASP A 144 -0.94 -4.17 -6.49
CA ASP A 144 -1.53 -5.49 -6.29
C ASP A 144 -2.47 -5.51 -5.07
N PRO A 145 -3.52 -4.64 -5.09
CA PRO A 145 -4.34 -4.37 -3.91
C PRO A 145 -5.22 -5.57 -3.58
N THR A 146 -5.65 -5.71 -2.34
CA THR A 146 -6.71 -6.65 -1.96
C THR A 146 -8.04 -6.17 -2.56
N HIS A 147 -8.66 -7.00 -3.40
CA HIS A 147 -9.97 -6.68 -4.00
C HIS A 147 -11.11 -7.04 -3.07
N ASP A 148 -11.10 -8.28 -2.58
CA ASP A 148 -12.07 -8.81 -1.64
C ASP A 148 -11.37 -9.59 -0.53
N ALA A 149 -11.74 -9.30 0.71
CA ALA A 149 -11.07 -9.87 1.88
C ALA A 149 -11.89 -10.98 2.57
N GLU A 150 -12.91 -11.54 1.91
CA GLU A 150 -13.77 -12.56 2.52
C GLU A 150 -13.00 -13.81 2.99
N GLY A 151 -11.90 -14.17 2.30
CA GLY A 151 -11.04 -15.29 2.67
C GLY A 151 -10.29 -15.13 3.99
N PHE A 152 -10.15 -13.93 4.54
CA PHE A 152 -9.36 -13.63 5.73
C PHE A 152 -10.15 -13.63 7.05
N ALA A 153 -11.45 -13.88 7.03
CA ALA A 153 -12.38 -13.66 8.15
C ALA A 153 -12.12 -14.50 9.43
N ARG A 154 -11.10 -15.35 9.46
CA ARG A 154 -10.76 -16.23 10.62
C ARG A 154 -9.40 -15.89 11.25
N SER A 155 -8.81 -14.75 10.96
CA SER A 155 -7.51 -14.36 11.49
C SER A 155 -7.64 -13.68 12.86
N LEU A 156 -6.68 -13.95 13.75
CA LEU A 156 -6.52 -13.23 15.02
C LEU A 156 -5.84 -11.85 14.86
N HIS A 157 -5.41 -11.50 13.65
CA HIS A 157 -4.79 -10.19 13.41
C HIS A 157 -5.85 -9.08 13.52
N PRO A 158 -5.63 -8.01 14.31
CA PRO A 158 -6.63 -6.99 14.58
C PRO A 158 -7.23 -6.33 13.34
N GLU A 159 -6.43 -6.13 12.28
CA GLU A 159 -6.90 -5.57 11.01
C GLU A 159 -7.73 -6.57 10.20
N LEU A 160 -7.42 -7.87 10.26
CA LEU A 160 -8.20 -8.91 9.60
C LEU A 160 -9.48 -9.26 10.32
N ALA A 161 -9.54 -9.07 11.65
CA ALA A 161 -10.76 -9.26 12.42
C ALA A 161 -11.91 -8.36 11.93
N VAL A 162 -11.58 -7.20 11.34
CA VAL A 162 -12.54 -6.20 10.83
C VAL A 162 -12.39 -5.94 9.33
N VAL A 163 -11.73 -6.84 8.61
CA VAL A 163 -11.43 -6.65 7.19
C VAL A 163 -12.68 -6.54 6.31
N ARG A 164 -13.77 -7.22 6.67
CA ARG A 164 -15.06 -7.09 5.99
C ARG A 164 -15.61 -5.67 6.08
N GLU A 165 -15.54 -5.06 7.26
CA GLU A 165 -15.95 -3.66 7.45
C GLU A 165 -15.06 -2.74 6.61
N THR A 166 -13.74 -2.94 6.64
CA THR A 166 -12.80 -2.17 5.81
C THR A 166 -13.09 -2.32 4.31
N THR A 167 -13.37 -3.54 3.84
CA THR A 167 -13.73 -3.80 2.44
C THR A 167 -15.02 -3.07 2.06
N GLU A 168 -16.03 -3.09 2.93
CA GLU A 168 -17.28 -2.40 2.68
C GLU A 168 -17.11 -0.88 2.70
N GLN A 169 -16.29 -0.35 3.60
CA GLN A 169 -15.90 1.07 3.60
C GLN A 169 -15.21 1.44 2.29
N ALA A 170 -14.27 0.62 1.79
CA ALA A 170 -13.59 0.84 0.53
C ALA A 170 -14.52 0.74 -0.69
N ARG A 171 -15.50 -0.17 -0.68
CA ARG A 171 -16.52 -0.29 -1.74
C ARG A 171 -17.42 0.95 -1.83
N ARG A 172 -17.79 1.53 -0.69
CA ARG A 172 -18.60 2.76 -0.61
C ARG A 172 -17.80 4.03 -0.92
N SER A 173 -16.48 3.95 -0.85
CA SER A 173 -15.59 5.07 -1.12
C SER A 173 -15.56 5.40 -2.61
N ARG A 174 -15.81 6.67 -2.93
CA ARG A 174 -15.68 7.18 -4.30
C ARG A 174 -14.30 7.79 -4.48
N ILE A 175 -13.65 7.44 -5.59
CA ILE A 175 -12.41 8.12 -5.97
C ILE A 175 -12.77 9.53 -6.42
N PRO A 176 -12.08 10.57 -5.92
CA PRO A 176 -12.38 11.95 -6.28
C PRO A 176 -12.26 12.17 -7.79
N PRO A 177 -13.18 12.88 -8.41
CA PRO A 177 -13.17 13.10 -9.87
C PRO A 177 -11.86 13.70 -10.37
N GLY A 178 -11.34 13.14 -11.46
CA GLY A 178 -10.12 13.59 -12.10
C GLY A 178 -8.82 13.30 -11.34
N VAL A 179 -8.85 12.65 -10.17
CA VAL A 179 -7.62 12.19 -9.51
C VAL A 179 -6.99 11.07 -10.37
N PRO A 180 -5.72 11.23 -10.83
CA PRO A 180 -5.04 10.18 -11.57
C PRO A 180 -4.91 8.93 -10.70
N LEU A 181 -5.35 7.80 -11.23
CA LEU A 181 -5.31 6.50 -10.56
C LEU A 181 -4.70 5.46 -11.48
N VAL A 182 -3.67 4.77 -10.98
CA VAL A 182 -3.08 3.62 -11.66
C VAL A 182 -3.09 2.43 -10.71
N LEU A 183 -3.56 1.28 -11.20
CA LEU A 183 -3.50 0.00 -10.51
C LEU A 183 -2.46 -0.89 -11.20
N ILE A 184 -1.50 -1.39 -10.42
CA ILE A 184 -0.56 -2.42 -10.84
C ILE A 184 -1.12 -3.76 -10.38
N ASP A 185 -1.38 -4.66 -11.32
CA ASP A 185 -1.93 -6.00 -11.11
C ASP A 185 -0.86 -7.05 -11.43
N ALA A 186 -0.47 -7.83 -10.43
CA ALA A 186 0.53 -8.86 -10.55
C ALA A 186 -0.11 -10.20 -10.94
N VAL A 187 -0.19 -10.45 -12.24
CA VAL A 187 -0.74 -11.70 -12.79
C VAL A 187 0.31 -12.82 -12.89
N GLY A 188 1.56 -12.51 -12.53
CA GLY A 188 2.67 -13.45 -12.55
C GLY A 188 2.63 -14.41 -11.37
N LEU A 189 2.57 -15.68 -11.67
CA LEU A 189 2.96 -16.72 -10.72
C LEU A 189 4.49 -16.81 -10.79
N ARG A 190 5.19 -16.03 -9.98
CA ARG A 190 6.66 -16.03 -9.95
C ARG A 190 7.17 -17.47 -9.93
N GLU A 191 7.93 -17.85 -10.94
CA GLU A 191 8.61 -19.14 -10.93
C GLU A 191 9.62 -19.13 -9.79
N VAL A 192 9.39 -19.98 -8.79
CA VAL A 192 10.40 -20.24 -7.78
C VAL A 192 11.39 -21.20 -8.44
N PRO A 193 12.64 -20.77 -8.69
CA PRO A 193 13.68 -21.70 -9.09
C PRO A 193 13.65 -22.90 -8.13
N PHE A 194 13.63 -24.11 -8.66
CA PHE A 194 13.54 -25.37 -7.88
C PHE A 194 12.16 -25.65 -7.22
N ALA A 195 11.06 -25.02 -7.69
CA ALA A 195 9.72 -25.36 -7.22
C ALA A 195 9.42 -26.86 -7.43
N THR A 196 9.01 -27.53 -6.37
CA THR A 196 8.54 -28.93 -6.45
C THR A 196 7.27 -29.03 -7.29
N SER A 197 6.95 -30.25 -7.76
CA SER A 197 5.69 -30.51 -8.48
C SER A 197 4.46 -30.04 -7.67
N ALA A 198 4.50 -30.23 -6.34
CA ALA A 198 3.43 -29.79 -5.43
C ALA A 198 3.24 -28.25 -5.43
N ILE A 199 4.33 -27.49 -5.43
CA ILE A 199 4.28 -26.02 -5.49
C ILE A 199 3.72 -25.57 -6.85
N ARG A 200 4.14 -26.19 -7.94
CA ARG A 200 3.60 -25.90 -9.28
C ARG A 200 2.11 -26.19 -9.39
N GLN A 201 1.65 -27.34 -8.85
CA GLN A 201 0.24 -27.68 -8.81
C GLN A 201 -0.60 -26.72 -7.94
N LEU A 202 -0.07 -26.31 -6.78
CA LEU A 202 -0.76 -25.32 -5.91
C LEU A 202 -0.95 -23.99 -6.66
N ARG A 203 0.06 -23.53 -7.39
CA ARG A 203 0.00 -22.30 -8.16
C ARG A 203 -0.97 -22.38 -9.35
N ALA A 204 -0.98 -23.53 -10.04
CA ALA A 204 -1.96 -23.75 -11.10
C ALA A 204 -3.41 -23.66 -10.59
N LYS A 205 -3.66 -24.07 -9.32
CA LYS A 205 -4.96 -23.92 -8.68
C LYS A 205 -5.33 -22.46 -8.35
N GLN A 206 -4.35 -21.60 -8.12
CA GLN A 206 -4.57 -20.17 -7.82
C GLN A 206 -4.84 -19.33 -9.08
N ARG A 207 -4.51 -19.85 -10.27
CA ARG A 207 -4.67 -19.11 -11.53
C ARG A 207 -6.09 -18.60 -11.78
N PRO A 208 -7.16 -19.39 -11.59
CA PRO A 208 -8.53 -18.92 -11.78
C PRO A 208 -8.91 -17.77 -10.84
N GLU A 209 -8.41 -17.78 -9.58
CA GLU A 209 -8.65 -16.72 -8.60
C GLU A 209 -7.95 -15.43 -9.02
N ILE A 210 -6.68 -15.49 -9.43
CA ILE A 210 -5.92 -14.36 -9.95
C ILE A 210 -6.63 -13.75 -11.18
N ASP A 211 -7.05 -14.59 -12.13
CA ASP A 211 -7.75 -14.12 -13.34
C ASP A 211 -9.11 -13.50 -13.01
N ALA A 212 -9.80 -14.00 -11.99
CA ALA A 212 -11.07 -13.43 -11.53
C ALA A 212 -10.87 -12.07 -10.85
N GLU A 213 -9.84 -11.94 -10.03
CA GLU A 213 -9.47 -10.71 -9.34
C GLU A 213 -9.04 -9.63 -10.35
N SER A 214 -8.20 -10.00 -11.32
CA SER A 214 -7.77 -9.12 -12.41
C SER A 214 -8.96 -8.59 -13.23
N ARG A 215 -9.93 -9.46 -13.55
CA ARG A 215 -11.18 -9.02 -14.20
C ARG A 215 -12.00 -8.06 -13.35
N ALA A 216 -12.08 -8.30 -12.05
CA ALA A 216 -12.80 -7.44 -11.12
C ALA A 216 -12.14 -6.04 -11.01
N TYR A 217 -10.80 -5.98 -10.99
CA TYR A 217 -10.08 -4.70 -11.04
C TYR A 217 -10.40 -3.93 -12.31
N LYS A 218 -10.35 -4.61 -13.47
CA LYS A 218 -10.66 -3.96 -14.74
C LYS A 218 -12.08 -3.38 -14.75
N LEU A 219 -13.07 -4.15 -14.35
CA LEU A 219 -14.46 -3.70 -14.28
C LEU A 219 -14.64 -2.51 -13.34
N TRP A 220 -13.95 -2.52 -12.20
CA TRP A 220 -14.00 -1.39 -11.27
C TRP A 220 -13.31 -0.15 -11.84
N LEU A 221 -12.12 -0.28 -12.45
CA LEU A 221 -11.40 0.84 -13.06
C LEU A 221 -12.17 1.45 -14.23
N ASP A 222 -12.89 0.64 -15.02
CA ASP A 222 -13.73 1.12 -16.13
C ASP A 222 -14.86 2.09 -15.64
N THR A 223 -15.17 2.08 -14.33
CA THR A 223 -16.11 3.05 -13.71
C THR A 223 -15.45 4.38 -13.34
N ILE A 224 -14.12 4.50 -13.43
CA ILE A 224 -13.36 5.66 -12.97
C ILE A 224 -12.69 6.31 -14.20
N PRO A 225 -13.16 7.49 -14.66
CA PRO A 225 -12.59 8.15 -15.81
C PRO A 225 -11.10 8.43 -15.66
N GLY A 226 -10.29 7.99 -16.64
CA GLY A 226 -8.85 8.19 -16.64
C GLY A 226 -8.05 7.23 -15.77
N ALA A 227 -8.69 6.29 -15.06
CA ALA A 227 -7.98 5.24 -14.35
C ALA A 227 -7.31 4.25 -15.31
N ARG A 228 -6.15 3.73 -14.92
CA ARG A 228 -5.38 2.81 -15.74
C ARG A 228 -5.02 1.53 -15.00
N LEU A 229 -5.00 0.42 -15.75
CA LEU A 229 -4.49 -0.87 -15.32
C LEU A 229 -3.13 -1.12 -15.96
N VAL A 230 -2.15 -1.49 -15.15
CA VAL A 230 -0.83 -1.98 -15.56
C VAL A 230 -0.69 -3.41 -15.07
N THR A 231 -0.59 -4.37 -15.95
CA THR A 231 -0.40 -5.77 -15.58
C THR A 231 1.07 -6.16 -15.67
N THR A 232 1.52 -7.03 -14.77
CA THR A 232 2.86 -7.62 -14.82
C THR A 232 2.83 -9.11 -14.54
N ASP A 233 3.52 -9.88 -15.35
CA ASP A 233 3.78 -11.31 -15.18
C ASP A 233 5.17 -11.60 -14.55
N GLN A 234 5.97 -10.55 -14.34
CA GLN A 234 7.33 -10.62 -13.79
C GLN A 234 7.36 -10.58 -12.25
N SER A 235 6.22 -10.47 -11.60
CA SER A 235 6.09 -10.44 -10.14
C SER A 235 4.88 -11.24 -9.70
N GLY A 236 4.98 -11.82 -8.51
CA GLY A 236 3.81 -12.17 -7.71
C GLY A 236 3.41 -10.99 -6.83
N HIS A 237 2.72 -11.28 -5.72
CA HIS A 237 2.13 -10.28 -4.82
C HIS A 237 3.11 -9.23 -4.26
N ASN A 238 4.42 -9.50 -4.25
CA ASN A 238 5.42 -8.60 -3.67
C ASN A 238 6.04 -7.63 -4.70
N VAL A 239 5.22 -6.98 -5.52
CA VAL A 239 5.68 -6.06 -6.59
C VAL A 239 6.70 -5.01 -6.12
N PRO A 240 6.58 -4.37 -4.93
CA PRO A 240 7.59 -3.40 -4.46
C PRO A 240 8.98 -3.98 -4.27
N ILE A 241 9.07 -5.29 -4.04
CA ILE A 241 10.34 -6.02 -3.83
C ILE A 241 10.86 -6.59 -5.14
N ASP A 242 9.99 -7.17 -5.96
CA ASP A 242 10.32 -7.90 -7.17
C ASP A 242 10.54 -6.97 -8.38
N GLN A 243 9.70 -5.94 -8.51
CA GLN A 243 9.74 -4.94 -9.58
C GLN A 243 9.67 -3.50 -9.05
N PRO A 244 10.62 -3.06 -8.22
CA PRO A 244 10.60 -1.72 -7.65
C PRO A 244 10.59 -0.61 -8.70
N GLN A 245 11.23 -0.83 -9.87
CA GLN A 245 11.26 0.15 -10.95
C GLN A 245 9.87 0.40 -11.54
N LEU A 246 9.08 -0.66 -11.76
CA LEU A 246 7.70 -0.52 -12.23
C LEU A 246 6.88 0.37 -11.29
N VAL A 247 7.01 0.14 -9.97
CA VAL A 247 6.31 0.93 -8.96
C VAL A 247 6.79 2.38 -8.97
N VAL A 248 8.12 2.62 -9.04
CA VAL A 248 8.70 3.97 -9.08
C VAL A 248 8.25 4.75 -10.31
N GLU A 249 8.24 4.13 -11.48
CA GLU A 249 7.82 4.78 -12.73
C GLU A 249 6.34 5.10 -12.73
N THR A 250 5.50 4.19 -12.22
CA THR A 250 4.07 4.42 -12.05
C THR A 250 3.79 5.58 -11.09
N ILE A 251 4.50 5.63 -9.95
CA ILE A 251 4.39 6.75 -9.00
C ILE A 251 4.82 8.05 -9.67
N ARG A 252 5.90 8.06 -10.44
CA ARG A 252 6.38 9.25 -11.14
C ARG A 252 5.36 9.80 -12.14
N GLU A 253 4.71 8.90 -12.87
CA GLU A 253 3.63 9.26 -13.79
C GLU A 253 2.47 9.92 -13.06
N VAL A 254 1.98 9.30 -11.97
CA VAL A 254 0.87 9.83 -11.18
C VAL A 254 1.24 11.17 -10.52
N VAL A 255 2.46 11.31 -10.00
CA VAL A 255 2.95 12.60 -9.44
C VAL A 255 2.94 13.70 -10.50
N ARG A 256 3.43 13.44 -11.71
CA ARG A 256 3.39 14.40 -12.81
C ARG A 256 1.96 14.80 -13.17
N ALA A 257 1.09 13.80 -13.38
CA ALA A 257 -0.31 14.05 -13.71
C ALA A 257 -1.05 14.83 -12.61
N ALA A 258 -0.70 14.59 -11.33
CA ALA A 258 -1.25 15.33 -10.19
C ALA A 258 -0.78 16.79 -10.14
N THR A 259 0.48 17.05 -10.53
CA THR A 259 1.08 18.40 -10.55
C THR A 259 0.53 19.23 -11.71
N ASP A 260 0.30 18.62 -12.87
CA ASP A 260 -0.19 19.29 -14.09
C ASP A 260 -1.68 19.65 -14.01
N ARG A 261 -2.39 19.21 -12.97
CA ARG A 261 -3.81 19.55 -12.78
C ARG A 261 -3.95 21.01 -12.32
N PRO A 262 -4.87 21.78 -12.93
CA PRO A 262 -5.27 23.06 -12.37
C PRO A 262 -5.76 22.86 -10.93
N ARG A 263 -5.21 23.60 -9.98
CA ARG A 263 -5.78 23.61 -8.62
C ARG A 263 -7.17 24.24 -8.72
N LEU A 264 -8.20 23.45 -8.41
CA LEU A 264 -9.53 24.02 -8.25
C LEU A 264 -9.44 25.03 -7.10
N GLN A 265 -9.65 26.29 -7.43
CA GLN A 265 -9.72 27.41 -6.45
C GLN A 265 -10.99 27.31 -5.62
#